data_dd38d0d7795689cc3107dfb7f95b8331
#
_entry.id   dd38d0d7795689cc3107dfb7f95b8331
#
_cell.length_a   1.000
_cell.length_b   1.000
_cell.length_c   1.000
_cell.angle_alpha   90.00
_cell.angle_beta   90.00
_cell.angle_gamma   90.00
#
_symmetry.space_group_name_H-M   'P 1'
#
loop_
_entity.id
_entity.type
_entity.pdbx_description
1 polymer ?
#
loop_
_entity_poly.entity_id
_entity_poly.type
_entity_poly.pdbx_seq_one_letter_code
_entity_poly.pdbx_strand_id
1 'polypeptide(L)'
;MKRVLHIGKFYPPAPGGMERVVETVCLASEGLVESRVLAMHTSHETVEDTRDGIHVTRIGTIGSAGSVAVAPGFPGALRRAQADLIVLHEPNPWALLSYAIVHPRPPLAIWYHSDVVRPALQYALFYAPIAKPAYRRAERYIVSSPALAEHAAALAPYRDRVRVIPFGIDASSWRGIDGPSPFVLFAGRHVAYKGVDVLLRALRGTSIRAVIVGDGPKRGEWEALAATLGLGPQVRFTGDAPDVELRALMQSCAVLALPSVTRAEAFGYVQLEAMASSKPIVSTDVPSGVSWVNRHESTGLIVPAGDAGALRAALERLMGDPSLRRAFGEAGRRRVEEEFTLARLRERLAQLYRELGLLAEAAPC
;
A
#
# COMPACT_ATOMS: atom_id res chain seq x y z
N MET A 1 -2.53 -29.40 3.80
CA MET A 1 -2.92 -27.98 3.86
C MET A 1 -3.27 -27.53 2.45
N LYS A 2 -4.29 -26.70 2.25
CA LYS A 2 -4.65 -26.13 0.94
C LYS A 2 -3.61 -25.12 0.50
N ARG A 3 -3.32 -25.06 -0.81
CA ARG A 3 -2.29 -24.19 -1.41
C ARG A 3 -2.92 -22.94 -2.01
N VAL A 4 -2.43 -21.77 -1.60
CA VAL A 4 -2.83 -20.47 -2.16
C VAL A 4 -1.65 -19.88 -2.91
N LEU A 5 -1.83 -19.63 -4.21
CA LEU A 5 -0.84 -18.98 -5.06
C LEU A 5 -1.13 -17.48 -5.12
N HIS A 6 -0.29 -16.66 -4.50
CA HIS A 6 -0.31 -15.22 -4.63
C HIS A 6 0.47 -14.80 -5.86
N ILE A 7 -0.16 -14.08 -6.78
CA ILE A 7 0.48 -13.51 -7.96
C ILE A 7 0.73 -12.03 -7.71
N GLY A 8 1.97 -11.68 -7.37
CA GLY A 8 2.43 -10.30 -7.18
C GLY A 8 3.08 -9.71 -8.43
N LYS A 9 3.23 -8.38 -8.47
CA LYS A 9 4.07 -7.73 -9.48
C LYS A 9 5.54 -8.04 -9.22
N PHE A 10 6.00 -7.70 -8.04
CA PHE A 10 7.28 -8.08 -7.47
C PHE A 10 7.05 -8.66 -6.07
N TYR A 11 8.13 -9.06 -5.38
CA TYR A 11 8.10 -9.54 -3.99
C TYR A 11 9.39 -9.10 -3.27
N PRO A 12 9.39 -8.87 -1.96
CA PRO A 12 10.60 -8.50 -1.23
C PRO A 12 11.81 -9.41 -1.52
N PRO A 13 13.04 -8.85 -1.62
CA PRO A 13 13.45 -7.51 -1.19
C PRO A 13 13.13 -6.37 -2.15
N ALA A 14 12.40 -6.58 -3.25
CA ALA A 14 11.98 -5.48 -4.11
C ALA A 14 11.10 -4.50 -3.32
N PRO A 15 11.44 -3.18 -3.33
CA PRO A 15 10.71 -2.20 -2.53
C PRO A 15 9.34 -1.91 -3.14
N GLY A 16 8.33 -1.71 -2.27
CA GLY A 16 7.00 -1.27 -2.68
C GLY A 16 5.91 -1.63 -1.68
N GLY A 17 4.83 -0.84 -1.69
CA GLY A 17 3.72 -1.05 -0.76
C GLY A 17 2.92 -2.31 -1.07
N MET A 18 2.73 -2.64 -2.34
CA MET A 18 2.02 -3.86 -2.75
C MET A 18 2.83 -5.11 -2.40
N GLU A 19 4.14 -5.07 -2.64
CA GLU A 19 5.08 -6.15 -2.33
C GLU A 19 5.06 -6.48 -0.83
N ARG A 20 5.10 -5.45 0.01
CA ARG A 20 4.97 -5.57 1.47
C ARG A 20 3.61 -6.16 1.87
N VAL A 21 2.53 -5.76 1.22
CA VAL A 21 1.20 -6.32 1.50
C VAL A 21 1.13 -7.79 1.14
N VAL A 22 1.67 -8.22 -0.01
CA VAL A 22 1.71 -9.64 -0.39
C VAL A 22 2.46 -10.46 0.66
N GLU A 23 3.63 -10.01 1.10
CA GLU A 23 4.42 -10.65 2.17
C GLU A 23 3.60 -10.74 3.48
N THR A 24 3.02 -9.61 3.92
CA THR A 24 2.22 -9.54 5.15
C THR A 24 1.03 -10.50 5.11
N VAL A 25 0.34 -10.60 3.97
CA VAL A 25 -0.80 -11.52 3.78
C VAL A 25 -0.34 -12.98 3.84
N CYS A 26 0.78 -13.31 3.21
CA CYS A 26 1.33 -14.66 3.25
C CYS A 26 1.73 -15.05 4.69
N LEU A 27 2.41 -14.17 5.42
CA LEU A 27 2.79 -14.39 6.83
C LEU A 27 1.56 -14.51 7.74
N ALA A 28 0.56 -13.64 7.58
CA ALA A 28 -0.68 -13.73 8.35
C ALA A 28 -1.50 -15.00 8.04
N SER A 29 -1.24 -15.66 6.91
CA SER A 29 -1.88 -16.91 6.50
C SER A 29 -1.15 -18.17 7.00
N GLU A 30 -0.02 -18.03 7.69
CA GLU A 30 0.76 -19.15 8.23
C GLU A 30 -0.12 -20.08 9.10
N GLY A 31 -0.05 -21.39 8.84
CA GLY A 31 -0.86 -22.40 9.53
C GLY A 31 -2.35 -22.43 9.13
N LEU A 32 -2.85 -21.47 8.33
CA LEU A 32 -4.18 -21.53 7.72
C LEU A 32 -4.11 -22.27 6.36
N VAL A 33 -3.19 -21.82 5.51
CA VAL A 33 -2.96 -22.33 4.16
C VAL A 33 -1.47 -22.37 3.86
N GLU A 34 -1.05 -23.15 2.86
CA GLU A 34 0.31 -23.10 2.31
C GLU A 34 0.37 -21.96 1.29
N SER A 35 0.95 -20.82 1.68
CA SER A 35 1.14 -19.68 0.78
C SER A 35 2.34 -19.91 -0.14
N ARG A 36 2.15 -19.66 -1.43
CA ARG A 36 3.19 -19.61 -2.45
C ARG A 36 3.09 -18.32 -3.22
N VAL A 37 4.22 -17.82 -3.70
CA VAL A 37 4.26 -16.56 -4.46
C VAL A 37 4.85 -16.79 -5.84
N LEU A 38 4.18 -16.26 -6.86
CA LEU A 38 4.68 -16.10 -8.21
C LEU A 38 4.77 -14.61 -8.52
N ALA A 39 5.97 -14.11 -8.76
CA ALA A 39 6.21 -12.70 -9.02
C ALA A 39 7.20 -12.52 -10.18
N MET A 40 7.35 -11.29 -10.67
CA MET A 40 8.41 -10.94 -11.59
C MET A 40 9.70 -10.63 -10.83
N HIS A 41 10.84 -10.91 -11.45
CA HIS A 41 12.15 -10.53 -10.94
C HIS A 41 12.54 -9.15 -11.48
N THR A 42 13.39 -8.44 -10.76
CA THR A 42 13.95 -7.15 -11.20
C THR A 42 15.12 -7.32 -12.17
N SER A 43 15.63 -8.55 -12.34
CA SER A 43 16.68 -8.92 -13.31
C SER A 43 16.16 -9.92 -14.35
N HIS A 44 17.04 -10.33 -15.27
CA HIS A 44 16.72 -11.32 -16.32
C HIS A 44 16.66 -12.77 -15.81
N GLU A 45 17.13 -13.03 -14.60
CA GLU A 45 17.20 -14.38 -14.05
C GLU A 45 15.88 -14.81 -13.42
N THR A 46 15.52 -16.06 -13.63
CA THR A 46 14.44 -16.72 -12.88
C THR A 46 15.03 -17.38 -11.65
N VAL A 47 14.50 -17.05 -10.48
CA VAL A 47 14.99 -17.52 -9.18
C VAL A 47 13.84 -18.13 -8.38
N GLU A 48 14.11 -19.26 -7.77
CA GLU A 48 13.22 -19.88 -6.78
C GLU A 48 13.93 -19.89 -5.44
N ASP A 49 13.31 -19.35 -4.42
CA ASP A 49 13.83 -19.33 -3.06
C ASP A 49 12.71 -19.54 -2.03
N THR A 50 13.11 -19.66 -0.77
CA THR A 50 12.17 -19.67 0.35
C THR A 50 12.52 -18.49 1.27
N ARG A 51 11.56 -17.63 1.48
CA ARG A 51 11.70 -16.47 2.36
C ARG A 51 10.64 -16.55 3.47
N ASP A 52 11.08 -16.54 4.72
CA ASP A 52 10.19 -16.61 5.90
C ASP A 52 9.20 -17.79 5.84
N GLY A 53 9.67 -18.95 5.33
CA GLY A 53 8.86 -20.16 5.13
C GLY A 53 7.97 -20.15 3.89
N ILE A 54 7.93 -19.07 3.12
CA ILE A 54 7.11 -18.90 1.92
C ILE A 54 7.94 -19.24 0.69
N HIS A 55 7.48 -20.19 -0.12
CA HIS A 55 8.10 -20.51 -1.41
C HIS A 55 7.80 -19.43 -2.45
N VAL A 56 8.84 -18.81 -3.02
CA VAL A 56 8.75 -17.69 -3.95
C VAL A 56 9.42 -18.06 -5.27
N THR A 57 8.65 -17.98 -6.35
CA THR A 57 9.19 -18.07 -7.72
C THR A 57 9.19 -16.68 -8.35
N ARG A 58 10.39 -16.17 -8.65
CA ARG A 58 10.58 -14.88 -9.35
C ARG A 58 10.99 -15.12 -10.79
N ILE A 59 10.16 -14.71 -11.72
CA ILE A 59 10.38 -14.91 -13.16
C ILE A 59 11.17 -13.73 -13.72
N GLY A 60 12.29 -14.03 -14.37
CA GLY A 60 13.15 -13.04 -15.01
C GLY A 60 12.40 -12.15 -16.00
N THR A 61 12.72 -10.87 -16.00
CA THR A 61 12.15 -9.86 -16.90
C THR A 61 13.16 -9.48 -17.99
N ILE A 62 12.68 -9.22 -19.20
CA ILE A 62 13.49 -8.75 -20.33
C ILE A 62 13.48 -7.23 -20.50
N GLY A 63 12.79 -6.52 -19.61
CA GLY A 63 12.65 -5.07 -19.63
C GLY A 63 11.24 -4.64 -19.23
N SER A 64 10.90 -3.40 -19.57
CA SER A 64 9.57 -2.86 -19.28
C SER A 64 8.99 -2.11 -20.48
N ALA A 65 7.69 -2.25 -20.68
CA ALA A 65 6.91 -1.43 -21.60
C ALA A 65 6.16 -0.37 -20.76
N GLY A 66 6.76 0.83 -20.66
CA GLY A 66 6.31 1.85 -19.73
C GLY A 66 6.48 1.39 -18.27
N SER A 67 5.37 1.32 -17.51
CA SER A 67 5.38 0.84 -16.12
C SER A 67 5.16 -0.68 -15.99
N VAL A 68 5.03 -1.42 -17.09
CA VAL A 68 4.72 -2.85 -17.11
C VAL A 68 6.00 -3.64 -17.33
N ALA A 69 6.44 -4.39 -16.34
CA ALA A 69 7.55 -5.33 -16.50
C ALA A 69 7.11 -6.51 -17.38
N VAL A 70 7.99 -6.95 -18.28
CA VAL A 70 7.72 -8.02 -19.26
C VAL A 70 8.53 -9.26 -18.88
N ALA A 71 7.84 -10.34 -18.51
CA ALA A 71 8.41 -11.61 -18.08
C ALA A 71 7.88 -12.77 -18.94
N PRO A 72 8.52 -13.10 -20.07
CA PRO A 72 8.00 -14.10 -21.03
C PRO A 72 7.80 -15.50 -20.44
N GLY A 73 8.60 -15.88 -19.45
CA GLY A 73 8.46 -17.16 -18.74
C GLY A 73 7.23 -17.27 -17.81
N PHE A 74 6.58 -16.14 -17.51
CA PHE A 74 5.51 -16.07 -16.52
C PHE A 74 4.28 -16.95 -16.87
N PRO A 75 3.74 -16.95 -18.12
CA PRO A 75 2.63 -17.83 -18.47
C PRO A 75 2.98 -19.32 -18.28
N GLY A 76 4.22 -19.70 -18.62
CA GLY A 76 4.71 -21.07 -18.43
C GLY A 76 4.79 -21.47 -16.95
N ALA A 77 5.28 -20.59 -16.09
CA ALA A 77 5.31 -20.80 -14.65
C ALA A 77 3.90 -20.89 -14.07
N LEU A 78 3.00 -19.99 -14.44
CA LEU A 78 1.60 -20.01 -14.01
C LEU A 78 0.89 -21.31 -14.42
N ARG A 79 1.15 -21.84 -15.62
CA ARG A 79 0.57 -23.11 -16.08
C ARG A 79 1.04 -24.31 -15.25
N ARG A 80 2.28 -24.30 -14.77
CA ARG A 80 2.86 -25.38 -13.94
C ARG A 80 2.51 -25.24 -12.46
N ALA A 81 2.10 -24.07 -12.03
CA ALA A 81 1.81 -23.80 -10.63
C ALA A 81 0.64 -24.68 -10.14
N GLN A 82 0.84 -25.32 -8.99
CA GLN A 82 -0.19 -26.10 -8.31
C GLN A 82 -0.79 -25.25 -7.19
N ALA A 83 -2.09 -25.01 -7.27
CA ALA A 83 -2.82 -24.23 -6.27
C ALA A 83 -4.26 -24.72 -6.14
N ASP A 84 -4.85 -24.54 -4.97
CA ASP A 84 -6.29 -24.71 -4.71
C ASP A 84 -7.03 -23.37 -4.86
N LEU A 85 -6.30 -22.25 -4.75
CA LEU A 85 -6.78 -20.88 -5.00
C LEU A 85 -5.67 -20.05 -5.60
N ILE A 86 -6.01 -19.18 -6.56
CA ILE A 86 -5.13 -18.13 -7.06
C ILE A 86 -5.62 -16.79 -6.50
N VAL A 87 -4.71 -16.00 -5.90
CA VAL A 87 -4.96 -14.62 -5.49
C VAL A 87 -4.09 -13.71 -6.35
N LEU A 88 -4.73 -12.98 -7.27
CA LEU A 88 -4.05 -12.05 -8.18
C LEU A 88 -4.08 -10.64 -7.61
N HIS A 89 -2.90 -10.07 -7.34
CA HIS A 89 -2.74 -8.74 -6.79
C HIS A 89 -2.68 -7.68 -7.91
N GLU A 90 -3.68 -6.81 -7.94
CA GLU A 90 -3.89 -5.77 -8.95
C GLU A 90 -3.52 -4.37 -8.45
N PRO A 91 -2.91 -3.49 -9.30
CA PRO A 91 -2.77 -3.62 -10.75
C PRO A 91 -1.52 -4.41 -11.18
N ASN A 92 -1.70 -5.43 -12.00
CA ASN A 92 -0.63 -6.23 -12.59
C ASN A 92 -0.98 -6.67 -14.02
N PRO A 93 -0.79 -5.80 -15.03
CA PRO A 93 -1.20 -6.07 -16.41
C PRO A 93 -0.58 -7.32 -17.02
N TRP A 94 0.70 -7.63 -16.68
CA TRP A 94 1.38 -8.81 -17.21
C TRP A 94 0.81 -10.11 -16.63
N ALA A 95 0.48 -10.12 -15.36
CA ALA A 95 -0.17 -11.25 -14.73
C ALA A 95 -1.59 -11.48 -15.28
N LEU A 96 -2.36 -10.41 -15.51
CA LEU A 96 -3.68 -10.49 -16.17
C LEU A 96 -3.58 -11.07 -17.56
N LEU A 97 -2.64 -10.60 -18.39
CA LEU A 97 -2.40 -11.14 -19.72
C LEU A 97 -2.01 -12.63 -19.64
N SER A 98 -1.10 -12.98 -18.73
CA SER A 98 -0.68 -14.36 -18.52
C SER A 98 -1.87 -15.24 -18.08
N TYR A 99 -2.71 -14.73 -17.18
CA TYR A 99 -3.93 -15.40 -16.74
C TYR A 99 -4.90 -15.62 -17.91
N ALA A 100 -5.08 -14.61 -18.77
CA ALA A 100 -5.93 -14.69 -19.94
C ALA A 100 -5.42 -15.68 -21.01
N ILE A 101 -4.09 -15.90 -21.09
CA ILE A 101 -3.47 -16.88 -22.01
C ILE A 101 -3.57 -18.31 -21.45
N VAL A 102 -3.29 -18.47 -20.14
CA VAL A 102 -3.16 -19.79 -19.52
C VAL A 102 -4.51 -20.40 -19.15
N HIS A 103 -5.50 -19.59 -18.78
CA HIS A 103 -6.81 -20.00 -18.26
C HIS A 103 -6.68 -21.07 -17.15
N PRO A 104 -5.97 -20.78 -16.06
CA PRO A 104 -5.72 -21.78 -15.02
C PRO A 104 -7.04 -22.27 -14.40
N ARG A 105 -7.06 -23.54 -13.98
CA ARG A 105 -8.27 -24.19 -13.44
C ARG A 105 -8.69 -23.74 -12.04
N PRO A 106 -7.75 -23.47 -11.10
CA PRO A 106 -8.11 -23.07 -9.75
C PRO A 106 -9.03 -21.85 -9.71
N PRO A 107 -9.91 -21.72 -8.68
CA PRO A 107 -10.68 -20.53 -8.43
C PRO A 107 -9.77 -19.31 -8.28
N LEU A 108 -10.31 -18.13 -8.61
CA LEU A 108 -9.59 -16.86 -8.60
C LEU A 108 -10.20 -15.91 -7.59
N ALA A 109 -9.38 -15.31 -6.73
CA ALA A 109 -9.69 -14.09 -6.03
C ALA A 109 -8.79 -12.96 -6.57
N ILE A 110 -9.31 -11.74 -6.67
CA ILE A 110 -8.55 -10.57 -7.07
C ILE A 110 -8.38 -9.66 -5.86
N TRP A 111 -7.12 -9.41 -5.48
CA TRP A 111 -6.81 -8.39 -4.49
C TRP A 111 -6.59 -7.05 -5.21
N TYR A 112 -7.60 -6.21 -5.14
CA TYR A 112 -7.63 -4.93 -5.83
C TYR A 112 -7.04 -3.84 -4.93
N HIS A 113 -5.76 -3.49 -5.15
CA HIS A 113 -5.04 -2.55 -4.29
C HIS A 113 -5.32 -1.09 -4.62
N SER A 114 -5.53 -0.77 -5.88
CA SER A 114 -5.78 0.61 -6.31
C SER A 114 -6.41 0.66 -7.69
N ASP A 115 -7.05 1.77 -8.01
CA ASP A 115 -7.49 2.07 -9.37
C ASP A 115 -6.29 2.24 -10.31
N VAL A 116 -6.46 1.78 -11.55
CA VAL A 116 -5.56 2.10 -12.64
C VAL A 116 -5.91 3.49 -13.16
N VAL A 117 -5.23 4.50 -12.64
CA VAL A 117 -5.43 5.89 -13.06
C VAL A 117 -4.74 6.13 -14.40
N ARG A 118 -5.50 6.00 -15.50
CA ARG A 118 -5.06 6.27 -16.86
C ARG A 118 -6.18 7.00 -17.62
N PRO A 119 -5.87 7.70 -18.74
CA PRO A 119 -6.91 8.23 -19.63
C PRO A 119 -7.91 7.12 -20.00
N ALA A 120 -9.20 7.44 -19.98
CA ALA A 120 -10.30 6.46 -20.14
C ALA A 120 -10.14 5.62 -21.43
N LEU A 121 -9.72 6.25 -22.52
CA LEU A 121 -9.48 5.56 -23.79
C LEU A 121 -8.35 4.53 -23.71
N GLN A 122 -7.23 4.87 -23.06
CA GLN A 122 -6.11 3.94 -22.87
C GLN A 122 -6.51 2.77 -21.96
N TYR A 123 -7.28 3.04 -20.90
CA TYR A 123 -7.83 1.99 -20.05
C TYR A 123 -8.73 1.05 -20.85
N ALA A 124 -9.67 1.58 -21.62
CA ALA A 124 -10.65 0.81 -22.38
C ALA A 124 -10.00 -0.03 -23.51
N LEU A 125 -8.97 0.50 -24.19
CA LEU A 125 -8.34 -0.18 -25.30
C LEU A 125 -7.27 -1.21 -24.88
N PHE A 126 -6.54 -0.93 -23.82
CA PHE A 126 -5.36 -1.75 -23.47
C PHE A 126 -5.52 -2.53 -22.17
N TYR A 127 -6.13 -1.97 -21.14
CA TYR A 127 -6.23 -2.64 -19.84
C TYR A 127 -7.50 -3.48 -19.70
N ALA A 128 -8.65 -2.90 -19.99
CA ALA A 128 -9.93 -3.58 -19.81
C ALA A 128 -10.05 -4.90 -20.59
N PRO A 129 -9.59 -5.04 -21.84
CA PRO A 129 -9.66 -6.31 -22.58
C PRO A 129 -8.87 -7.44 -21.90
N ILE A 130 -7.68 -7.15 -21.35
CA ILE A 130 -6.84 -8.16 -20.66
C ILE A 130 -7.34 -8.45 -19.25
N ALA A 131 -7.98 -7.49 -18.58
CA ALA A 131 -8.53 -7.66 -17.24
C ALA A 131 -9.85 -8.44 -17.24
N LYS A 132 -10.70 -8.21 -18.25
CA LYS A 132 -12.06 -8.76 -18.32
C LYS A 132 -12.18 -10.28 -18.14
N PRO A 133 -11.31 -11.14 -18.71
CA PRO A 133 -11.38 -12.59 -18.49
C PRO A 133 -11.18 -12.96 -17.03
N ALA A 134 -10.20 -12.37 -16.36
CA ALA A 134 -9.92 -12.60 -14.94
C ALA A 134 -11.07 -12.06 -14.06
N TYR A 135 -11.53 -10.84 -14.33
CA TYR A 135 -12.61 -10.21 -13.56
C TYR A 135 -13.92 -11.00 -13.64
N ARG A 136 -14.29 -11.54 -14.79
CA ARG A 136 -15.51 -12.37 -14.91
C ARG A 136 -15.43 -13.67 -14.13
N ARG A 137 -14.24 -14.25 -14.01
CA ARG A 137 -14.01 -15.53 -13.31
C ARG A 137 -13.76 -15.38 -11.81
N ALA A 138 -13.40 -14.18 -11.35
CA ALA A 138 -13.11 -13.98 -9.94
C ALA A 138 -14.33 -14.29 -9.06
N GLU A 139 -14.14 -15.15 -8.07
CA GLU A 139 -15.16 -15.49 -7.09
C GLU A 139 -15.28 -14.42 -6.01
N ARG A 140 -14.16 -13.77 -5.67
CA ARG A 140 -14.09 -12.68 -4.70
C ARG A 140 -13.14 -11.59 -5.16
N TYR A 141 -13.49 -10.36 -4.77
CA TYR A 141 -12.61 -9.19 -4.86
C TYR A 141 -12.30 -8.71 -3.46
N ILE A 142 -11.02 -8.54 -3.18
CA ILE A 142 -10.55 -8.08 -1.88
C ILE A 142 -10.08 -6.65 -2.04
N VAL A 143 -10.57 -5.75 -1.19
CA VAL A 143 -10.18 -4.35 -1.14
C VAL A 143 -9.75 -3.96 0.26
N SER A 144 -8.89 -2.96 0.39
CA SER A 144 -8.33 -2.56 1.68
C SER A 144 -9.23 -1.65 2.52
N SER A 145 -10.29 -1.07 1.93
CA SER A 145 -11.18 -0.14 2.63
C SER A 145 -12.59 -0.11 2.05
N PRO A 146 -13.60 0.27 2.85
CA PRO A 146 -14.96 0.51 2.34
C PRO A 146 -14.99 1.57 1.24
N ALA A 147 -14.21 2.65 1.38
CA ALA A 147 -14.15 3.71 0.37
C ALA A 147 -13.64 3.20 -0.98
N LEU A 148 -12.64 2.30 -0.98
CA LEU A 148 -12.16 1.68 -2.22
C LEU A 148 -13.24 0.76 -2.83
N ALA A 149 -14.00 0.01 -1.99
CA ALA A 149 -15.12 -0.81 -2.45
C ALA A 149 -16.20 0.03 -3.15
N GLU A 150 -16.48 1.21 -2.62
CA GLU A 150 -17.52 2.12 -3.13
C GLU A 150 -17.08 2.82 -4.43
N HIS A 151 -15.84 3.32 -4.47
CA HIS A 151 -15.37 4.20 -5.54
C HIS A 151 -14.66 3.49 -6.70
N ALA A 152 -14.30 2.20 -6.55
CA ALA A 152 -13.65 1.44 -7.61
C ALA A 152 -14.64 1.14 -8.76
N ALA A 153 -14.60 1.96 -9.81
CA ALA A 153 -15.50 1.81 -10.96
C ALA A 153 -15.39 0.43 -11.64
N ALA A 154 -14.18 -0.15 -11.66
CA ALA A 154 -13.94 -1.48 -12.21
C ALA A 154 -14.66 -2.60 -11.44
N LEU A 155 -14.97 -2.38 -10.16
CA LEU A 155 -15.65 -3.34 -9.28
C LEU A 155 -17.16 -3.14 -9.22
N ALA A 156 -17.69 -2.06 -9.81
CA ALA A 156 -19.13 -1.76 -9.77
C ALA A 156 -20.04 -2.94 -10.21
N PRO A 157 -19.68 -3.74 -11.25
CA PRO A 157 -20.48 -4.90 -11.66
C PRO A 157 -20.41 -6.11 -10.70
N TYR A 158 -19.51 -6.09 -9.71
CA TYR A 158 -19.15 -7.24 -8.87
C TYR A 158 -19.27 -6.94 -7.38
N ARG A 159 -20.02 -5.90 -6.98
CA ARG A 159 -20.11 -5.43 -5.58
C ARG A 159 -20.53 -6.51 -4.60
N ASP A 160 -21.38 -7.44 -5.02
CA ASP A 160 -21.84 -8.60 -4.24
C ASP A 160 -20.68 -9.54 -3.83
N ARG A 161 -19.62 -9.56 -4.63
CA ARG A 161 -18.42 -10.39 -4.42
C ARG A 161 -17.28 -9.66 -3.71
N VAL A 162 -17.43 -8.38 -3.42
CA VAL A 162 -16.39 -7.58 -2.76
C VAL A 162 -16.34 -7.91 -1.27
N ARG A 163 -15.11 -8.07 -0.75
CA ARG A 163 -14.81 -8.21 0.69
C ARG A 163 -13.79 -7.16 1.09
N VAL A 164 -14.08 -6.47 2.16
CA VAL A 164 -13.15 -5.48 2.74
C VAL A 164 -12.22 -6.18 3.71
N ILE A 165 -10.95 -6.27 3.36
CA ILE A 165 -9.91 -6.81 4.22
C ILE A 165 -8.80 -5.75 4.32
N PRO A 166 -8.82 -4.90 5.36
CA PRO A 166 -7.78 -3.93 5.61
C PRO A 166 -6.43 -4.59 5.86
N PHE A 167 -5.36 -3.87 5.54
CA PHE A 167 -4.01 -4.34 5.81
C PHE A 167 -3.74 -4.42 7.31
N GLY A 168 -2.80 -5.29 7.68
CA GLY A 168 -2.35 -5.45 9.06
C GLY A 168 -0.90 -4.99 9.22
N ILE A 169 -0.54 -4.64 10.44
CA ILE A 169 0.82 -4.29 10.85
C ILE A 169 1.18 -4.97 12.17
N ASP A 170 2.44 -5.34 12.34
CA ASP A 170 2.98 -5.69 13.65
C ASP A 170 3.21 -4.41 14.46
N ALA A 171 2.21 -4.03 15.23
CA ALA A 171 2.26 -2.81 16.02
C ALA A 171 3.30 -2.86 17.17
N SER A 172 3.76 -4.04 17.58
CA SER A 172 4.75 -4.19 18.65
C SER A 172 6.12 -3.64 18.27
N SER A 173 6.43 -3.68 16.97
CA SER A 173 7.69 -3.18 16.39
C SER A 173 7.76 -1.65 16.31
N TRP A 174 6.64 -0.95 16.56
CA TRP A 174 6.52 0.50 16.40
C TRP A 174 6.18 1.14 17.74
N ARG A 175 7.15 1.78 18.37
CA ARG A 175 6.92 2.56 19.59
C ARG A 175 7.42 3.98 19.37
N GLY A 176 6.53 4.96 19.51
CA GLY A 176 6.90 6.37 19.42
C GLY A 176 7.83 6.76 20.57
N ILE A 177 8.78 7.63 20.25
CA ILE A 177 9.65 8.31 21.21
C ILE A 177 9.51 9.82 20.98
N ASP A 178 9.53 10.58 22.06
CA ASP A 178 9.59 12.04 21.93
C ASP A 178 11.01 12.43 21.55
N GLY A 179 11.18 12.88 20.31
CA GLY A 179 12.47 13.37 19.81
C GLY A 179 12.79 14.77 20.35
N PRO A 180 14.07 15.10 20.49
CA PRO A 180 14.50 16.42 21.00
C PRO A 180 14.15 17.59 20.09
N SER A 181 13.82 17.30 18.84
CA SER A 181 13.54 18.31 17.83
C SER A 181 12.38 17.87 16.93
N PRO A 182 11.20 18.47 17.06
CA PRO A 182 10.05 18.09 16.28
C PRO A 182 10.27 18.36 14.77
N PHE A 183 9.89 17.41 13.92
CA PHE A 183 9.88 17.55 12.46
C PHE A 183 8.68 16.84 11.85
N VAL A 184 8.30 17.25 10.65
CA VAL A 184 7.30 16.59 9.82
C VAL A 184 7.99 15.53 8.97
N LEU A 185 7.47 14.31 8.97
CA LEU A 185 7.97 13.23 8.14
C LEU A 185 7.06 13.02 6.93
N PHE A 186 7.64 12.90 5.76
CA PHE A 186 7.05 12.24 4.60
C PHE A 186 7.84 10.97 4.32
N ALA A 187 7.16 9.85 4.05
CA ALA A 187 7.82 8.63 3.62
C ALA A 187 7.03 7.95 2.48
N GLY A 188 7.72 7.68 1.38
CA GLY A 188 7.14 7.02 0.23
C GLY A 188 7.84 7.32 -1.09
N ARG A 189 7.44 6.57 -2.12
CA ARG A 189 8.01 6.72 -3.46
C ARG A 189 7.79 8.13 -4.02
N HIS A 190 8.80 8.73 -4.62
CA HIS A 190 8.74 10.07 -5.18
C HIS A 190 8.05 10.05 -6.58
N VAL A 191 6.71 10.01 -6.56
CA VAL A 191 5.85 10.05 -7.75
C VAL A 191 4.81 11.17 -7.60
N ALA A 192 4.35 11.72 -8.71
CA ALA A 192 3.54 12.94 -8.74
C ALA A 192 2.33 12.91 -7.79
N TYR A 193 1.60 11.80 -7.74
CA TYR A 193 0.38 11.73 -6.94
C TYR A 193 0.60 11.82 -5.41
N LYS A 194 1.83 11.67 -4.95
CA LYS A 194 2.19 11.78 -3.52
C LYS A 194 2.20 13.21 -3.00
N GLY A 195 2.19 14.23 -3.89
CA GLY A 195 1.98 15.63 -3.53
C GLY A 195 3.06 16.26 -2.66
N VAL A 196 4.32 15.80 -2.74
CA VAL A 196 5.43 16.40 -1.97
C VAL A 196 5.64 17.86 -2.36
N ASP A 197 5.37 18.24 -3.60
CA ASP A 197 5.38 19.65 -4.05
C ASP A 197 4.36 20.50 -3.27
N VAL A 198 3.19 19.96 -2.92
CA VAL A 198 2.19 20.61 -2.08
C VAL A 198 2.74 20.80 -0.66
N LEU A 199 3.40 19.78 -0.10
CA LEU A 199 4.07 19.86 1.20
C LEU A 199 5.16 20.94 1.19
N LEU A 200 6.02 20.97 0.17
CA LEU A 200 7.08 21.98 0.06
C LEU A 200 6.50 23.40 0.00
N ARG A 201 5.42 23.62 -0.76
CA ARG A 201 4.72 24.92 -0.80
C ARG A 201 4.10 25.27 0.56
N ALA A 202 3.53 24.30 1.28
CA ALA A 202 2.98 24.50 2.63
C ALA A 202 4.05 24.92 3.64
N LEU A 203 5.28 24.41 3.51
CA LEU A 203 6.40 24.74 4.42
C LEU A 203 7.02 26.12 4.16
N ARG A 204 6.80 26.73 2.99
CA ARG A 204 7.38 28.05 2.66
C ARG A 204 6.97 29.11 3.67
N GLY A 205 7.95 29.81 4.25
CA GLY A 205 7.73 30.89 5.22
C GLY A 205 7.29 30.42 6.61
N THR A 206 7.43 29.13 6.91
CA THR A 206 7.30 28.56 8.26
C THR A 206 8.68 28.24 8.84
N SER A 207 8.74 27.92 10.14
CA SER A 207 9.93 27.38 10.80
C SER A 207 9.90 25.85 10.92
N ILE A 208 8.90 25.18 10.32
CA ILE A 208 8.68 23.73 10.42
C ILE A 208 9.74 23.00 9.62
N ARG A 209 10.50 22.12 10.27
CA ARG A 209 11.45 21.23 9.60
C ARG A 209 10.75 20.00 9.06
N ALA A 210 11.24 19.49 7.92
CA ALA A 210 10.71 18.28 7.33
C ALA A 210 11.83 17.32 6.88
N VAL A 211 11.54 16.04 6.97
CA VAL A 211 12.36 14.95 6.42
C VAL A 211 11.54 14.23 5.36
N ILE A 212 12.08 14.15 4.16
CA ILE A 212 11.45 13.53 2.99
C ILE A 212 12.22 12.24 2.68
N VAL A 213 11.61 11.11 3.01
CA VAL A 213 12.18 9.76 2.82
C VAL A 213 11.64 9.13 1.56
N GLY A 214 12.51 8.47 0.81
CA GLY A 214 12.19 7.72 -0.39
C GLY A 214 12.87 8.26 -1.64
N ASP A 215 12.66 7.57 -2.75
CA ASP A 215 13.20 7.94 -4.05
C ASP A 215 12.15 7.75 -5.16
N GLY A 216 12.47 8.24 -6.36
CA GLY A 216 11.62 8.10 -7.53
C GLY A 216 11.79 9.21 -8.56
N PRO A 217 11.04 9.13 -9.67
CA PRO A 217 11.23 10.01 -10.82
C PRO A 217 11.00 11.50 -10.54
N LYS A 218 10.34 11.85 -9.43
CA LYS A 218 10.07 13.25 -9.04
C LYS A 218 11.10 13.84 -8.06
N ARG A 219 12.08 13.05 -7.61
CA ARG A 219 13.05 13.52 -6.60
C ARG A 219 13.77 14.79 -7.01
N GLY A 220 14.42 14.80 -8.17
CA GLY A 220 15.18 15.97 -8.63
C GLY A 220 14.31 17.21 -8.83
N GLU A 221 13.07 17.06 -9.31
CA GLU A 221 12.12 18.15 -9.44
C GLU A 221 11.73 18.75 -8.08
N TRP A 222 11.54 17.90 -7.05
CA TRP A 222 11.19 18.36 -5.72
C TRP A 222 12.37 18.97 -4.96
N GLU A 223 13.58 18.45 -5.13
CA GLU A 223 14.80 19.07 -4.59
C GLU A 223 15.03 20.46 -5.20
N ALA A 224 14.84 20.62 -6.52
CA ALA A 224 14.90 21.91 -7.21
C ALA A 224 13.80 22.88 -6.73
N LEU A 225 12.57 22.39 -6.53
CA LEU A 225 11.49 23.18 -5.98
C LEU A 225 11.80 23.65 -4.55
N ALA A 226 12.32 22.77 -3.69
CA ALA A 226 12.71 23.14 -2.33
C ALA A 226 13.79 24.25 -2.33
N ALA A 227 14.78 24.15 -3.21
CA ALA A 227 15.80 25.19 -3.38
C ALA A 227 15.18 26.53 -3.84
N THR A 228 14.29 26.50 -4.84
CA THR A 228 13.58 27.69 -5.35
C THR A 228 12.72 28.37 -4.27
N LEU A 229 12.14 27.58 -3.37
CA LEU A 229 11.32 28.08 -2.25
C LEU A 229 12.15 28.52 -1.04
N GLY A 230 13.49 28.38 -1.10
CA GLY A 230 14.39 28.75 -0.01
C GLY A 230 14.35 27.80 1.20
N LEU A 231 13.97 26.52 0.99
CA LEU A 231 13.76 25.54 2.06
C LEU A 231 15.02 24.68 2.38
N GLY A 232 16.17 24.97 1.78
CA GLY A 232 17.37 24.13 1.91
C GLY A 232 17.78 23.77 3.34
N PRO A 233 17.80 24.71 4.31
CA PRO A 233 18.10 24.38 5.71
C PRO A 233 16.97 23.66 6.46
N GLN A 234 15.76 23.69 5.92
CA GLN A 234 14.53 23.28 6.59
C GLN A 234 14.08 21.90 6.17
N VAL A 235 14.36 21.50 4.93
CA VAL A 235 13.92 20.24 4.33
C VAL A 235 15.11 19.36 3.99
N ARG A 236 15.11 18.13 4.51
CA ARG A 236 16.13 17.13 4.23
C ARG A 236 15.54 16.00 3.39
N PHE A 237 16.10 15.75 2.21
CA PHE A 237 15.84 14.55 1.40
C PHE A 237 16.85 13.47 1.75
N THR A 238 16.40 12.28 2.14
CA THR A 238 17.29 11.18 2.54
C THR A 238 17.57 10.18 1.41
N GLY A 239 16.72 10.14 0.39
CA GLY A 239 16.66 9.00 -0.53
C GLY A 239 15.93 7.81 0.12
N ASP A 240 16.11 6.63 -0.48
CA ASP A 240 15.61 5.39 0.13
C ASP A 240 16.36 5.14 1.44
N ALA A 241 15.61 4.90 2.49
CA ALA A 241 16.14 4.59 3.81
C ALA A 241 15.92 3.09 4.11
N PRO A 242 16.90 2.42 4.72
CA PRO A 242 16.71 1.08 5.28
C PRO A 242 15.54 1.07 6.29
N ASP A 243 14.86 -0.07 6.42
CA ASP A 243 13.70 -0.21 7.33
C ASP A 243 13.99 0.24 8.75
N VAL A 244 15.20 0.02 9.26
CA VAL A 244 15.62 0.44 10.61
C VAL A 244 15.66 1.97 10.71
N GLU A 245 16.20 2.64 9.70
CA GLU A 245 16.30 4.11 9.67
C GLU A 245 14.90 4.74 9.48
N LEU A 246 14.09 4.21 8.56
CA LEU A 246 12.71 4.67 8.37
C LEU A 246 11.91 4.54 9.66
N ARG A 247 12.07 3.41 10.37
CA ARG A 247 11.41 3.18 11.66
C ARG A 247 11.86 4.19 12.70
N ALA A 248 13.15 4.46 12.83
CA ALA A 248 13.69 5.45 13.75
C ALA A 248 13.15 6.86 13.45
N LEU A 249 13.08 7.25 12.17
CA LEU A 249 12.51 8.53 11.74
C LEU A 249 11.01 8.60 12.07
N MET A 250 10.25 7.54 11.81
CA MET A 250 8.82 7.48 12.12
C MET A 250 8.57 7.58 13.63
N GLN A 251 9.35 6.87 14.43
CA GLN A 251 9.22 6.89 15.89
C GLN A 251 9.57 8.26 16.51
N SER A 252 10.45 9.03 15.87
CA SER A 252 10.94 10.33 16.37
C SER A 252 10.27 11.55 15.74
N CYS A 253 9.53 11.42 14.64
CA CYS A 253 8.83 12.56 14.03
C CYS A 253 7.73 13.10 14.95
N ALA A 254 7.33 14.35 14.72
CA ALA A 254 6.19 14.96 15.41
C ALA A 254 4.86 14.65 14.71
N VAL A 255 4.88 14.61 13.37
CA VAL A 255 3.70 14.45 12.51
C VAL A 255 4.10 13.72 11.24
N LEU A 256 3.29 12.76 10.78
CA LEU A 256 3.37 12.24 9.42
C LEU A 256 2.55 13.13 8.48
N ALA A 257 3.13 13.58 7.38
CA ALA A 257 2.40 14.20 6.28
C ALA A 257 2.20 13.21 5.12
N LEU A 258 0.95 13.00 4.71
CA LEU A 258 0.56 12.22 3.53
C LEU A 258 -0.26 13.11 2.58
N PRO A 259 0.40 14.03 1.85
CA PRO A 259 -0.27 15.07 1.07
C PRO A 259 -0.71 14.59 -0.32
N SER A 260 -1.11 13.33 -0.45
CA SER A 260 -1.46 12.70 -1.73
C SER A 260 -2.58 13.44 -2.44
N VAL A 261 -2.45 13.66 -3.76
CA VAL A 261 -3.35 14.54 -4.53
C VAL A 261 -4.37 13.79 -5.39
N THR A 262 -4.28 12.45 -5.45
CA THR A 262 -5.23 11.64 -6.23
C THR A 262 -5.56 10.31 -5.53
N ARG A 263 -6.64 9.66 -5.97
CA ARG A 263 -7.05 8.32 -5.52
C ARG A 263 -6.08 7.18 -5.88
N ALA A 264 -4.98 7.47 -6.58
CA ALA A 264 -3.89 6.52 -6.75
C ALA A 264 -3.23 6.14 -5.41
N GLU A 265 -3.34 7.01 -4.40
CA GLU A 265 -3.12 6.65 -3.00
C GLU A 265 -4.35 5.92 -2.47
N ALA A 266 -4.34 4.59 -2.55
CA ALA A 266 -5.53 3.81 -2.23
C ALA A 266 -5.77 3.61 -0.73
N PHE A 267 -4.70 3.55 0.07
CA PHE A 267 -4.78 3.28 1.50
C PHE A 267 -3.76 4.09 2.33
N GLY A 268 -2.54 4.22 1.80
CA GLY A 268 -1.44 4.87 2.52
C GLY A 268 -0.94 4.02 3.69
N TYR A 269 -0.32 2.86 3.40
CA TYR A 269 0.18 1.92 4.42
C TYR A 269 1.05 2.61 5.50
N VAL A 270 1.81 3.63 5.13
CA VAL A 270 2.63 4.46 6.03
C VAL A 270 1.83 5.10 7.17
N GLN A 271 0.51 5.27 7.00
CA GLN A 271 -0.38 5.73 8.06
C GLN A 271 -0.45 4.73 9.23
N LEU A 272 -0.45 3.42 8.92
CA LEU A 272 -0.43 2.39 9.97
C LEU A 272 0.87 2.44 10.76
N GLU A 273 2.00 2.71 10.09
CA GLU A 273 3.31 2.86 10.72
C GLU A 273 3.35 4.06 11.66
N ALA A 274 2.79 5.20 11.22
CA ALA A 274 2.66 6.39 12.05
C ALA A 274 1.74 6.18 13.26
N MET A 275 0.56 5.63 13.03
CA MET A 275 -0.40 5.32 14.10
C MET A 275 0.18 4.32 15.10
N ALA A 276 0.85 3.26 14.62
CA ALA A 276 1.54 2.29 15.46
C ALA A 276 2.68 2.93 16.27
N SER A 277 3.27 4.01 15.78
CA SER A 277 4.27 4.83 16.48
C SER A 277 3.64 5.94 17.34
N SER A 278 2.33 5.96 17.53
CA SER A 278 1.59 7.01 18.23
C SER A 278 1.85 8.40 17.64
N LYS A 279 1.97 8.51 16.31
CA LYS A 279 2.18 9.79 15.62
C LYS A 279 0.91 10.24 14.92
N PRO A 280 0.48 11.49 15.11
CA PRO A 280 -0.66 12.05 14.38
C PRO A 280 -0.33 12.22 12.91
N ILE A 281 -1.37 12.24 12.08
CA ILE A 281 -1.25 12.30 10.63
C ILE A 281 -1.92 13.57 10.11
N VAL A 282 -1.28 14.26 9.16
CA VAL A 282 -1.98 15.18 8.27
C VAL A 282 -2.07 14.52 6.90
N SER A 283 -3.27 14.18 6.48
CA SER A 283 -3.55 13.57 5.18
C SER A 283 -4.55 14.39 4.39
N THR A 284 -4.78 14.01 3.15
CA THR A 284 -5.69 14.71 2.24
C THR A 284 -6.98 13.94 2.03
N ASP A 285 -8.04 14.68 1.74
CA ASP A 285 -9.33 14.10 1.36
C ASP A 285 -9.30 13.70 -0.12
N VAL A 286 -8.85 12.48 -0.35
CA VAL A 286 -8.92 11.82 -1.67
C VAL A 286 -9.95 10.70 -1.61
N PRO A 287 -10.74 10.43 -2.69
CA PRO A 287 -11.79 9.41 -2.69
C PRO A 287 -11.17 7.99 -2.68
N SER A 288 -10.57 7.61 -1.56
CA SER A 288 -9.84 6.35 -1.35
C SER A 288 -9.85 5.97 0.13
N GLY A 289 -9.10 4.93 0.51
CA GLY A 289 -8.96 4.51 1.91
C GLY A 289 -8.16 5.46 2.80
N VAL A 290 -7.53 6.50 2.27
CA VAL A 290 -6.68 7.44 3.04
C VAL A 290 -7.48 8.09 4.17
N SER A 291 -8.62 8.71 3.85
CA SER A 291 -9.50 9.38 4.82
C SER A 291 -10.32 8.42 5.69
N TRP A 292 -10.36 7.13 5.31
CA TRP A 292 -10.93 6.09 6.17
C TRP A 292 -9.93 5.61 7.22
N VAL A 293 -8.64 5.50 6.88
CA VAL A 293 -7.58 5.11 7.82
C VAL A 293 -7.33 6.24 8.82
N ASN A 294 -7.02 7.46 8.35
CA ASN A 294 -6.92 8.63 9.20
C ASN A 294 -8.33 9.20 9.45
N ARG A 295 -8.66 9.46 10.70
CA ARG A 295 -9.94 10.08 11.10
C ARG A 295 -9.71 11.53 11.48
N HIS A 296 -10.39 12.43 10.77
CA HIS A 296 -10.31 13.87 11.05
C HIS A 296 -10.69 14.19 12.49
N GLU A 297 -9.91 15.07 13.14
CA GLU A 297 -10.07 15.49 14.53
C GLU A 297 -10.06 14.34 15.57
N SER A 298 -9.56 13.18 15.17
CA SER A 298 -9.46 12.00 16.04
C SER A 298 -8.06 11.39 16.03
N THR A 299 -7.58 10.96 14.87
CA THR A 299 -6.24 10.36 14.72
C THR A 299 -5.27 11.30 14.01
N GLY A 300 -5.77 12.44 13.55
CA GLY A 300 -5.03 13.45 12.81
C GLY A 300 -5.95 14.45 12.15
N LEU A 301 -5.44 15.16 11.16
CA LEU A 301 -6.18 16.15 10.38
C LEU A 301 -6.27 15.71 8.93
N ILE A 302 -7.42 15.98 8.29
CA ILE A 302 -7.64 15.77 6.87
C ILE A 302 -7.88 17.12 6.22
N VAL A 303 -7.17 17.41 5.13
CA VAL A 303 -7.25 18.67 4.39
C VAL A 303 -7.59 18.44 2.92
N PRO A 304 -8.12 19.43 2.20
CA PRO A 304 -8.38 19.29 0.77
C PRO A 304 -7.11 18.91 -0.01
N ALA A 305 -7.24 18.01 -0.97
CA ALA A 305 -6.12 17.58 -1.80
C ALA A 305 -5.59 18.74 -2.66
N GLY A 306 -4.27 18.93 -2.70
CA GLY A 306 -3.62 19.99 -3.46
C GLY A 306 -3.63 21.38 -2.79
N ASP A 307 -4.29 21.54 -1.65
CA ASP A 307 -4.34 22.82 -0.92
C ASP A 307 -3.14 22.96 0.04
N ALA A 308 -2.12 23.67 -0.41
CA ALA A 308 -0.93 23.96 0.40
C ALA A 308 -1.23 24.87 1.61
N GLY A 309 -2.22 25.75 1.52
CA GLY A 309 -2.62 26.64 2.61
C GLY A 309 -3.29 25.86 3.75
N ALA A 310 -4.25 25.00 3.42
CA ALA A 310 -4.90 24.12 4.39
C ALA A 310 -3.91 23.13 5.01
N LEU A 311 -2.99 22.56 4.20
CA LEU A 311 -1.94 21.69 4.69
C LEU A 311 -1.02 22.42 5.68
N ARG A 312 -0.62 23.65 5.35
CA ARG A 312 0.18 24.51 6.24
C ARG A 312 -0.53 24.73 7.57
N ALA A 313 -1.78 25.18 7.55
CA ALA A 313 -2.54 25.46 8.78
C ALA A 313 -2.67 24.21 9.67
N ALA A 314 -2.91 23.03 9.08
CA ALA A 314 -2.96 21.76 9.80
C ALA A 314 -1.60 21.38 10.43
N LEU A 315 -0.51 21.56 9.69
CA LEU A 315 0.84 21.33 10.20
C LEU A 315 1.20 22.31 11.32
N GLU A 316 0.95 23.60 11.16
CA GLU A 316 1.20 24.62 12.18
C GLU A 316 0.40 24.33 13.46
N ARG A 317 -0.87 23.94 13.34
CA ARG A 317 -1.71 23.54 14.48
C ARG A 317 -1.11 22.38 15.25
N LEU A 318 -0.74 21.29 14.58
CA LEU A 318 -0.14 20.12 15.24
C LEU A 318 1.26 20.42 15.76
N MET A 319 2.08 21.18 15.05
CA MET A 319 3.43 21.51 15.50
C MET A 319 3.39 22.43 16.73
N GLY A 320 2.40 23.32 16.83
CA GLY A 320 2.22 24.25 17.94
C GLY A 320 1.59 23.64 19.20
N ASP A 321 0.90 22.47 19.08
CA ASP A 321 0.18 21.86 20.21
C ASP A 321 0.66 20.43 20.49
N PRO A 322 1.62 20.24 21.43
CA PRO A 322 2.11 18.93 21.83
C PRO A 322 1.02 18.03 22.46
N SER A 323 0.02 18.61 23.13
CA SER A 323 -1.05 17.88 23.79
C SER A 323 -1.99 17.27 22.76
N LEU A 324 -2.34 18.05 21.74
CA LEU A 324 -3.14 17.59 20.61
C LEU A 324 -2.42 16.48 19.82
N ARG A 325 -1.11 16.67 19.56
CA ARG A 325 -0.30 15.61 18.94
C ARG A 325 -0.36 14.29 19.70
N ARG A 326 -0.21 14.34 21.02
CA ARG A 326 -0.29 13.16 21.88
C ARG A 326 -1.67 12.53 21.83
N ALA A 327 -2.72 13.31 21.98
CA ALA A 327 -4.10 12.81 21.96
C ALA A 327 -4.42 12.09 20.64
N PHE A 328 -4.07 12.70 19.49
CA PHE A 328 -4.30 12.07 18.18
C PHE A 328 -3.40 10.85 17.96
N GLY A 329 -2.15 10.90 18.38
CA GLY A 329 -1.22 9.78 18.29
C GLY A 329 -1.69 8.57 19.10
N GLU A 330 -2.14 8.77 20.34
CA GLU A 330 -2.70 7.70 21.18
C GLU A 330 -4.00 7.13 20.61
N ALA A 331 -4.87 7.97 20.05
CA ALA A 331 -6.07 7.51 19.39
C ALA A 331 -5.74 6.69 18.12
N GLY A 332 -4.73 7.12 17.35
CA GLY A 332 -4.21 6.37 16.21
C GLY A 332 -3.67 5.00 16.62
N ARG A 333 -2.89 4.93 17.71
CA ARG A 333 -2.35 3.69 18.24
C ARG A 333 -3.47 2.72 18.65
N ARG A 334 -4.45 3.17 19.42
CA ARG A 334 -5.62 2.34 19.80
C ARG A 334 -6.33 1.80 18.56
N ARG A 335 -6.55 2.65 17.54
CA ARG A 335 -7.18 2.23 16.29
C ARG A 335 -6.41 1.12 15.57
N VAL A 336 -5.07 1.20 15.54
CA VAL A 336 -4.24 0.12 14.98
C VAL A 336 -4.41 -1.17 15.77
N GLU A 337 -4.36 -1.09 17.10
CA GLU A 337 -4.49 -2.26 17.98
C GLU A 337 -5.87 -2.92 17.87
N GLU A 338 -6.92 -2.16 17.61
CA GLU A 338 -8.29 -2.66 17.46
C GLU A 338 -8.57 -3.21 16.06
N GLU A 339 -8.10 -2.56 15.00
CA GLU A 339 -8.59 -2.81 13.63
C GLU A 339 -7.51 -3.33 12.66
N PHE A 340 -6.21 -3.00 12.87
CA PHE A 340 -5.16 -3.18 11.87
C PHE A 340 -3.99 -4.06 12.34
N THR A 341 -4.19 -4.91 13.33
CA THR A 341 -3.15 -5.87 13.75
C THR A 341 -3.03 -7.04 12.76
N LEU A 342 -1.88 -7.73 12.78
CA LEU A 342 -1.72 -8.98 12.04
C LEU A 342 -2.73 -10.05 12.47
N ALA A 343 -3.11 -10.08 13.75
CA ALA A 343 -4.14 -10.98 14.26
C ALA A 343 -5.50 -10.70 13.60
N ARG A 344 -5.90 -9.43 13.49
CA ARG A 344 -7.13 -9.03 12.80
C ARG A 344 -7.11 -9.35 11.30
N LEU A 345 -5.96 -9.13 10.65
CA LEU A 345 -5.79 -9.55 9.26
C LEU A 345 -5.97 -11.06 9.12
N ARG A 346 -5.33 -11.85 9.98
CA ARG A 346 -5.45 -13.31 10.00
C ARG A 346 -6.89 -13.79 10.18
N GLU A 347 -7.65 -13.20 11.11
CA GLU A 347 -9.07 -13.53 11.33
C GLU A 347 -9.89 -13.31 10.05
N ARG A 348 -9.70 -12.18 9.38
CA ARG A 348 -10.39 -11.84 8.13
C ARG A 348 -10.00 -12.77 6.97
N LEU A 349 -8.71 -13.13 6.89
CA LEU A 349 -8.24 -14.10 5.91
C LEU A 349 -8.81 -15.50 6.18
N ALA A 350 -8.87 -15.93 7.42
CA ALA A 350 -9.48 -17.22 7.78
C ALA A 350 -10.97 -17.25 7.38
N GLN A 351 -11.70 -16.16 7.58
CA GLN A 351 -13.08 -16.03 7.12
C GLN A 351 -13.18 -16.13 5.59
N LEU A 352 -12.34 -15.39 4.86
CA LEU A 352 -12.30 -15.45 3.40
C LEU A 352 -12.01 -16.86 2.90
N TYR A 353 -11.05 -17.55 3.52
CA TYR A 353 -10.68 -18.92 3.13
C TYR A 353 -11.78 -19.94 3.43
N ARG A 354 -12.60 -19.74 4.48
CA ARG A 354 -13.82 -20.55 4.70
C ARG A 354 -14.86 -20.27 3.62
N GLU A 355 -15.14 -19.01 3.31
CA GLU A 355 -16.08 -18.63 2.23
C GLU A 355 -15.69 -19.21 0.87
N LEU A 356 -14.40 -19.45 0.65
CA LEU A 356 -13.84 -20.06 -0.57
C LEU A 356 -13.61 -21.58 -0.47
N GLY A 357 -14.07 -22.22 0.62
CA GLY A 357 -13.98 -23.67 0.80
C GLY A 357 -12.56 -24.22 1.03
N LEU A 358 -11.59 -23.37 1.42
CA LEU A 358 -10.23 -23.82 1.72
C LEU A 358 -10.06 -24.28 3.16
N LEU A 359 -10.88 -23.79 4.07
CA LEU A 359 -10.92 -24.17 5.48
C LEU A 359 -12.30 -24.73 5.82
N ALA A 360 -12.35 -25.64 6.79
CA ALA A 360 -13.61 -26.10 7.36
C ALA A 360 -14.36 -24.93 8.03
N GLU A 361 -15.68 -25.01 8.07
CA GLU A 361 -16.47 -24.08 8.85
C GLU A 361 -16.05 -24.14 10.32
N ALA A 362 -16.03 -23.00 11.00
CA ALA A 362 -15.83 -22.98 12.43
C ALA A 362 -17.00 -23.73 13.07
N ALA A 363 -16.70 -24.70 13.97
CA ALA A 363 -17.77 -25.29 14.75
C ALA A 363 -18.59 -24.20 15.43
N PRO A 364 -19.93 -24.25 15.41
CA PRO A 364 -20.73 -23.28 16.14
C PRO A 364 -20.37 -23.36 17.62
N CYS A 365 -20.04 -22.20 18.21
CA CYS A 365 -19.83 -22.07 19.66
C CYS A 365 -21.13 -22.28 20.42
#